data_65388a66874c697e4213b3b0a3d77c94
#
_entry.id   65388a66874c697e4213b3b0a3d77c94
#
_cell.length_a   1.000
_cell.length_b   1.000
_cell.length_c   1.000
_cell.angle_alpha   90.00
_cell.angle_beta   90.00
_cell.angle_gamma   90.00
#
_symmetry.space_group_name_H-M   'P 1'
#
loop_
_entity.id
_entity.type
_entity.pdbx_description
1 polymer ?
#
loop_
_entity_poly.entity_id
_entity_poly.type
_entity_poly.pdbx_seq_one_letter_code
_entity_poly.pdbx_strand_id
1 'polypeptide(L)'
;ESVPRALDEPETESGPASDPLLPTGGAPGTAGAMMGVDGGTGGIMAGIGGEGAGLSAANTMGAEASGLDAYADHATELASIAEFASYGKLLTTSPVNAPVQLTESETEYIVTAYKHVFAEHIVLQYNVTNTLAEIVLEDVVVVVGGLMEAGLEEEFILPIPCLSSATPSGKVYVSIRRDPSLPFPLATLTNTLRFVSKEVDPSSGEPEPEGYQDEYQTEELDVGVADFLQPVELDFAMTWDTLPASASETFALTALESLDASCSTLVELLGMQALGGTDVPANPSVHTMMLAGLLACPGGLETVLARVRMMHQPSEGVTMELSVRAPSDEACLFILSAIA
;
A
#
# COMPACT_ATOMS: atom_id res chain seq x y z
N GLU A 1 43.02 29.53 30.46
CA GLU A 1 43.74 30.66 29.82
C GLU A 1 43.13 30.93 28.44
N SER A 2 42.50 32.00 28.42
CA SER A 2 42.40 33.12 27.47
C SER A 2 41.39 33.00 26.33
N VAL A 3 40.24 33.56 26.56
CA VAL A 3 39.46 34.38 25.61
C VAL A 3 40.17 35.72 25.48
N PRO A 4 40.19 36.44 24.35
CA PRO A 4 39.05 37.27 23.91
C PRO A 4 38.99 37.51 22.35
N ARG A 5 38.00 38.02 21.72
CA ARG A 5 37.23 39.23 21.77
C ARG A 5 36.66 39.56 20.39
N ALA A 6 35.44 40.03 20.38
CA ALA A 6 34.65 40.62 19.33
C ALA A 6 35.24 41.90 18.69
N LEU A 7 34.52 42.38 17.64
CA LEU A 7 34.39 43.72 17.01
C LEU A 7 34.60 43.58 15.48
N ASP A 8 33.84 44.12 14.55
CA ASP A 8 32.96 45.29 14.49
C ASP A 8 32.04 45.19 13.25
N GLU A 9 30.84 45.64 13.39
CA GLU A 9 30.04 46.13 12.25
C GLU A 9 30.53 47.53 11.85
N PRO A 10 30.20 48.05 10.65
CA PRO A 10 29.22 49.16 10.63
C PRO A 10 28.23 49.15 9.43
N GLU A 11 27.06 49.43 9.73
CA GLU A 11 25.98 50.35 9.38
C GLU A 11 26.07 51.23 8.11
N THR A 12 24.84 51.32 7.50
CA THR A 12 24.12 52.45 6.87
C THR A 12 24.53 52.90 5.45
N GLU A 13 23.56 53.03 4.54
CA GLU A 13 22.69 54.19 4.35
C GLU A 13 21.60 53.99 3.25
N SER A 14 20.44 54.37 3.61
CA SER A 14 19.25 55.02 3.04
C SER A 14 19.11 55.35 1.54
N GLY A 15 17.99 55.01 0.98
CA GLY A 15 16.96 55.42 0.05
C GLY A 15 17.15 56.65 -0.88
N PRO A 16 16.18 57.14 -1.68
CA PRO A 16 14.72 56.93 -1.62
C PRO A 16 13.98 56.73 -3.00
N ALA A 17 12.73 56.37 -2.90
CA ALA A 17 11.53 56.61 -3.72
C ALA A 17 11.59 57.27 -5.10
N SER A 18 10.78 56.68 -6.04
CA SER A 18 9.91 57.44 -6.97
C SER A 18 8.94 56.49 -7.71
N ASP A 19 7.68 56.44 -7.32
CA ASP A 19 6.51 56.35 -8.21
C ASP A 19 6.36 57.73 -8.91
N PRO A 20 5.59 57.96 -10.02
CA PRO A 20 4.30 57.35 -10.35
C PRO A 20 4.00 57.23 -11.87
N LEU A 21 2.84 56.70 -12.24
CA LEU A 21 1.82 57.24 -13.15
C LEU A 21 1.13 56.18 -14.03
N LEU A 22 -0.14 55.97 -13.72
CA LEU A 22 -1.21 55.58 -14.65
C LEU A 22 -1.53 56.69 -15.65
N PRO A 23 -2.11 56.38 -16.84
CA PRO A 23 -3.52 56.73 -17.05
C PRO A 23 -4.32 55.66 -17.84
N THR A 24 -5.48 55.32 -17.38
CA THR A 24 -6.89 55.66 -17.72
C THR A 24 -7.30 55.74 -19.20
N GLY A 25 -8.39 55.02 -19.49
CA GLY A 25 -9.39 55.28 -20.53
C GLY A 25 -9.41 54.25 -21.66
N GLY A 26 -10.50 53.67 -22.10
CA GLY A 26 -11.91 53.99 -22.06
C GLY A 26 -12.67 52.84 -22.78
N ALA A 27 -13.85 52.53 -22.33
CA ALA A 27 -14.91 51.91 -23.11
C ALA A 27 -15.65 53.02 -23.89
N PRO A 28 -16.67 52.81 -24.75
CA PRO A 28 -17.64 51.73 -24.88
C PRO A 28 -18.16 51.44 -26.30
N GLY A 29 -19.15 50.59 -26.45
CA GLY A 29 -20.13 50.62 -27.55
C GLY A 29 -20.51 49.24 -28.08
N THR A 30 -21.57 48.81 -27.74
CA THR A 30 -23.02 48.72 -28.11
C THR A 30 -23.35 47.73 -29.20
N ALA A 31 -24.18 46.75 -28.82
CA ALA A 31 -25.55 46.44 -29.24
C ALA A 31 -25.83 45.88 -30.65
N GLY A 32 -26.74 44.93 -30.68
CA GLY A 32 -27.55 44.48 -31.78
C GLY A 32 -27.73 42.96 -31.75
N ALA A 33 -28.68 42.41 -31.22
CA ALA A 33 -30.13 42.27 -31.32
C ALA A 33 -30.61 41.55 -32.63
N MET A 34 -31.37 40.51 -32.38
CA MET A 34 -32.59 40.04 -33.04
C MET A 34 -32.57 38.83 -34.01
N MET A 35 -33.28 37.79 -33.56
CA MET A 35 -34.46 37.12 -34.11
C MET A 35 -34.36 36.17 -35.32
N GLY A 36 -35.11 35.07 -35.14
CA GLY A 36 -35.79 34.28 -36.19
C GLY A 36 -35.67 32.78 -36.00
N VAL A 37 -36.52 32.17 -35.31
CA VAL A 37 -37.79 31.43 -35.55
C VAL A 37 -37.79 30.46 -36.76
N ASP A 38 -38.17 29.28 -36.41
CA ASP A 38 -38.99 28.25 -37.09
C ASP A 38 -38.38 27.12 -37.94
N GLY A 39 -38.76 25.95 -37.53
CA GLY A 39 -39.59 25.00 -38.29
C GLY A 39 -38.88 23.85 -38.98
N GLY A 40 -39.23 22.62 -38.54
CA GLY A 40 -39.41 21.54 -39.50
C GLY A 40 -38.69 20.22 -39.29
N THR A 41 -39.40 19.36 -38.63
CA THR A 41 -39.56 17.90 -38.88
C THR A 41 -38.52 17.10 -39.69
N GLY A 42 -38.10 15.99 -39.10
CA GLY A 42 -38.05 14.72 -39.81
C GLY A 42 -36.73 14.07 -40.06
N GLY A 43 -36.55 12.88 -39.51
CA GLY A 43 -35.76 11.85 -40.20
C GLY A 43 -34.54 11.28 -39.53
N ILE A 44 -34.72 10.24 -38.74
CA ILE A 44 -34.07 8.93 -38.78
C ILE A 44 -32.56 8.83 -39.20
N MET A 45 -31.87 8.07 -38.38
CA MET A 45 -30.69 7.23 -38.59
C MET A 45 -29.36 7.64 -37.94
N ALA A 46 -29.06 6.76 -37.02
CA ALA A 46 -27.81 6.01 -36.82
C ALA A 46 -26.51 6.74 -36.46
N GLY A 47 -26.08 6.41 -35.28
CA GLY A 47 -24.73 5.87 -35.16
C GLY A 47 -23.67 6.70 -34.56
N ILE A 48 -23.15 6.12 -33.53
CA ILE A 48 -21.75 6.15 -33.06
C ILE A 48 -21.39 7.18 -31.96
N GLY A 49 -21.24 6.63 -30.76
CA GLY A 49 -20.01 6.74 -29.97
C GLY A 49 -19.90 7.94 -29.08
N GLY A 50 -20.34 7.80 -27.89
CA GLY A 50 -20.00 8.61 -26.74
C GLY A 50 -19.84 7.71 -25.52
N GLU A 51 -18.94 6.75 -25.61
CA GLU A 51 -18.44 6.00 -24.43
C GLU A 51 -17.39 6.85 -23.75
N GLY A 52 -17.62 7.21 -22.50
CA GLY A 52 -16.62 7.92 -21.74
C GLY A 52 -17.06 8.43 -20.38
N ALA A 53 -18.00 7.77 -19.70
CA ALA A 53 -18.32 8.16 -18.32
C ALA A 53 -18.92 7.00 -17.47
N GLY A 54 -18.60 5.75 -17.78
CA GLY A 54 -19.19 4.59 -17.07
C GLY A 54 -18.21 3.56 -16.54
N LEU A 55 -16.91 3.74 -16.75
CA LEU A 55 -15.93 2.69 -16.46
C LEU A 55 -15.28 2.79 -15.07
N SER A 56 -15.32 3.94 -14.39
CA SER A 56 -14.67 4.10 -13.10
C SER A 56 -15.44 3.43 -11.95
N ALA A 57 -16.75 3.62 -11.87
CA ALA A 57 -17.56 3.05 -10.78
C ALA A 57 -17.75 1.53 -10.89
N ALA A 58 -17.83 0.99 -12.11
CA ALA A 58 -17.96 -0.46 -12.32
C ALA A 58 -16.64 -1.20 -12.05
N ASN A 59 -15.49 -0.56 -12.27
CA ASN A 59 -14.18 -1.16 -12.03
C ASN A 59 -13.85 -1.18 -10.53
N THR A 60 -14.24 -0.15 -9.78
CA THR A 60 -14.06 -0.10 -8.31
C THR A 60 -14.94 -1.15 -7.62
N MET A 61 -16.21 -1.25 -7.97
CA MET A 61 -17.09 -2.29 -7.39
C MET A 61 -16.65 -3.72 -7.74
N GLY A 62 -16.07 -3.94 -8.92
CA GLY A 62 -15.54 -5.24 -9.32
C GLY A 62 -14.26 -5.60 -8.56
N ALA A 63 -13.40 -4.64 -8.25
CA ALA A 63 -12.18 -4.84 -7.50
C ALA A 63 -12.44 -5.09 -6.01
N GLU A 64 -13.40 -4.39 -5.42
CA GLU A 64 -13.82 -4.61 -4.03
C GLU A 64 -14.46 -5.99 -3.82
N ALA A 65 -15.34 -6.41 -4.72
CA ALA A 65 -15.94 -7.75 -4.66
C ALA A 65 -14.87 -8.85 -4.80
N SER A 66 -13.89 -8.69 -5.71
CA SER A 66 -12.80 -9.64 -5.89
C SER A 66 -11.87 -9.68 -4.68
N GLY A 67 -11.64 -8.56 -4.02
CA GLY A 67 -10.81 -8.47 -2.81
C GLY A 67 -11.44 -9.15 -1.60
N LEU A 68 -12.75 -9.00 -1.40
CA LEU A 68 -13.48 -9.66 -0.33
C LEU A 68 -13.53 -11.19 -0.52
N ASP A 69 -13.69 -11.66 -1.74
CA ASP A 69 -13.68 -13.08 -2.08
C ASP A 69 -12.28 -13.67 -1.85
N ALA A 70 -11.21 -13.00 -2.30
CA ALA A 70 -9.83 -13.42 -2.08
C ALA A 70 -9.45 -13.48 -0.59
N TYR A 71 -9.89 -12.49 0.19
CA TYR A 71 -9.70 -12.51 1.65
C TYR A 71 -10.43 -13.70 2.31
N ALA A 72 -11.66 -14.00 1.89
CA ALA A 72 -12.44 -15.12 2.41
C ALA A 72 -11.78 -16.47 2.07
N ASP A 73 -11.18 -16.59 0.90
CA ASP A 73 -10.42 -17.77 0.48
C ASP A 73 -9.20 -18.00 1.37
N HIS A 74 -8.39 -16.95 1.60
CA HIS A 74 -7.25 -16.99 2.52
C HIS A 74 -7.67 -17.36 3.95
N ALA A 75 -8.74 -16.74 4.45
CA ALA A 75 -9.25 -17.03 5.79
C ALA A 75 -9.69 -18.51 5.93
N THR A 76 -10.34 -19.03 4.90
CA THR A 76 -10.79 -20.44 4.87
C THR A 76 -9.60 -21.40 4.79
N GLU A 77 -8.63 -21.09 3.95
CA GLU A 77 -7.41 -21.89 3.81
C GLU A 77 -6.64 -21.97 5.12
N LEU A 78 -6.33 -20.81 5.72
CA LEU A 78 -5.57 -20.74 6.98
C LEU A 78 -6.32 -21.42 8.14
N ALA A 79 -7.64 -21.29 8.21
CA ALA A 79 -8.45 -21.97 9.21
C ALA A 79 -8.46 -23.51 9.05
N SER A 80 -8.13 -24.03 7.88
CA SER A 80 -8.01 -25.49 7.63
C SER A 80 -6.69 -26.07 8.11
N ILE A 81 -5.67 -25.24 8.39
CA ILE A 81 -4.36 -25.63 8.87
C ILE A 81 -4.42 -25.78 10.40
N ALA A 82 -4.14 -26.97 10.90
CA ALA A 82 -4.31 -27.31 12.31
C ALA A 82 -3.43 -26.44 13.25
N GLU A 83 -2.24 -26.07 12.80
CA GLU A 83 -1.27 -25.26 13.53
C GLU A 83 -1.78 -23.83 13.77
N PHE A 84 -2.63 -23.31 12.90
CA PHE A 84 -3.21 -21.96 13.02
C PHE A 84 -4.58 -21.92 13.69
N ALA A 85 -5.15 -23.07 14.05
CA ALA A 85 -6.50 -23.16 14.62
C ALA A 85 -6.69 -22.33 15.92
N SER A 86 -5.61 -22.08 16.67
CA SER A 86 -5.62 -21.28 17.90
C SER A 86 -5.45 -19.78 17.69
N TYR A 87 -5.12 -19.31 16.47
CA TYR A 87 -4.80 -17.89 16.21
C TYR A 87 -6.03 -16.98 16.15
N GLY A 88 -7.21 -17.58 16.13
CA GLY A 88 -8.46 -16.84 16.10
C GLY A 88 -8.81 -16.35 14.68
N LYS A 89 -9.46 -15.20 14.63
CA LYS A 89 -9.89 -14.62 13.36
C LYS A 89 -8.71 -13.95 12.64
N LEU A 90 -8.57 -14.23 11.35
CA LEU A 90 -7.70 -13.45 10.45
C LEU A 90 -8.18 -11.99 10.43
N LEU A 91 -7.28 -11.04 10.66
CA LEU A 91 -7.59 -9.61 10.67
C LEU A 91 -7.33 -8.98 9.31
N THR A 92 -6.13 -9.15 8.75
CA THR A 92 -5.81 -8.64 7.41
C THR A 92 -5.02 -9.67 6.61
N THR A 93 -5.07 -9.52 5.29
CA THR A 93 -4.17 -10.19 4.33
C THR A 93 -3.65 -9.14 3.37
N SER A 94 -2.36 -9.11 3.16
CA SER A 94 -1.72 -8.13 2.28
C SER A 94 -0.61 -8.81 1.42
N PRO A 95 -0.55 -8.42 0.16
CA PRO A 95 -1.62 -7.76 -0.61
C PRO A 95 -2.79 -8.71 -0.84
N VAL A 96 -4.01 -8.19 -1.03
CA VAL A 96 -5.20 -9.06 -1.12
C VAL A 96 -5.33 -9.75 -2.47
N ASN A 97 -5.07 -9.01 -3.57
CA ASN A 97 -5.40 -9.48 -4.92
C ASN A 97 -4.27 -10.20 -5.67
N ALA A 98 -3.02 -9.89 -5.34
CA ALA A 98 -1.87 -10.51 -5.99
C ALA A 98 -0.70 -10.55 -5.00
N PRO A 99 0.06 -11.65 -4.91
CA PRO A 99 1.17 -11.76 -3.97
C PRO A 99 2.32 -10.80 -4.33
N VAL A 100 3.14 -10.47 -3.33
CA VAL A 100 4.41 -9.78 -3.54
C VAL A 100 5.35 -10.74 -4.30
N GLN A 101 5.93 -10.27 -5.40
CA GLN A 101 6.93 -11.03 -6.14
C GLN A 101 8.28 -10.91 -5.43
N LEU A 102 8.91 -12.02 -5.10
CA LEU A 102 10.23 -12.08 -4.45
C LEU A 102 11.33 -12.61 -5.36
N THR A 103 10.97 -13.02 -6.57
CA THR A 103 11.89 -13.44 -7.63
C THR A 103 11.34 -12.98 -8.97
N GLU A 104 12.20 -12.88 -9.98
CA GLU A 104 11.75 -12.65 -11.35
C GLU A 104 10.96 -13.86 -11.88
N SER A 105 10.11 -13.64 -12.88
CA SER A 105 9.22 -14.68 -13.44
C SER A 105 9.94 -15.75 -14.27
N GLU A 106 11.18 -15.51 -14.68
CA GLU A 106 11.98 -16.39 -15.54
C GLU A 106 13.14 -17.06 -14.78
N THR A 107 13.02 -17.18 -13.45
CA THR A 107 14.02 -17.82 -12.60
C THR A 107 13.74 -19.31 -12.40
N GLU A 108 14.76 -20.02 -11.91
CA GLU A 108 14.68 -21.45 -11.56
C GLU A 108 13.64 -21.73 -10.47
N TYR A 109 13.49 -20.80 -9.55
CA TYR A 109 12.52 -20.86 -8.44
C TYR A 109 11.72 -19.58 -8.41
N ILE A 110 10.41 -19.70 -8.62
CA ILE A 110 9.49 -18.54 -8.50
C ILE A 110 8.97 -18.54 -7.08
N VAL A 111 9.20 -17.42 -6.37
CA VAL A 111 8.74 -17.21 -5.00
C VAL A 111 7.90 -15.96 -4.92
N THR A 112 6.71 -16.10 -4.34
CA THR A 112 5.83 -14.97 -4.05
C THR A 112 5.32 -15.05 -2.62
N ALA A 113 4.91 -13.93 -2.03
CA ALA A 113 4.50 -13.88 -0.63
C ALA A 113 3.18 -13.17 -0.39
N TYR A 114 2.44 -13.67 0.61
CA TYR A 114 1.34 -12.98 1.29
C TYR A 114 1.67 -12.81 2.77
N LYS A 115 1.15 -11.75 3.36
CA LYS A 115 1.26 -11.47 4.80
C LYS A 115 -0.14 -11.55 5.42
N HIS A 116 -0.31 -12.38 6.43
CA HIS A 116 -1.58 -12.60 7.13
C HIS A 116 -1.43 -12.15 8.58
N VAL A 117 -2.23 -11.18 9.00
CA VAL A 117 -2.15 -10.61 10.35
C VAL A 117 -3.30 -11.13 11.20
N PHE A 118 -2.95 -11.77 12.31
CA PHE A 118 -3.84 -12.16 13.40
C PHE A 118 -3.65 -11.23 14.61
N ALA A 119 -4.44 -11.43 15.65
CA ALA A 119 -4.34 -10.62 16.87
C ALA A 119 -2.93 -10.66 17.49
N GLU A 120 -2.34 -11.84 17.61
CA GLU A 120 -1.04 -12.05 18.27
C GLU A 120 0.04 -12.64 17.34
N HIS A 121 -0.27 -12.86 16.05
CA HIS A 121 0.64 -13.49 15.09
C HIS A 121 0.62 -12.79 13.75
N ILE A 122 1.73 -12.91 13.04
CA ILE A 122 1.83 -12.66 11.60
C ILE A 122 2.24 -13.99 10.96
N VAL A 123 1.51 -14.43 9.95
CA VAL A 123 1.85 -15.62 9.17
C VAL A 123 2.27 -15.16 7.79
N LEU A 124 3.52 -15.44 7.42
CA LEU A 124 4.03 -15.22 6.07
C LEU A 124 3.78 -16.50 5.26
N GLN A 125 3.03 -16.37 4.18
CA GLN A 125 2.80 -17.45 3.22
C GLN A 125 3.68 -17.23 2.01
N TYR A 126 4.60 -18.15 1.75
CA TYR A 126 5.41 -18.15 0.54
C TYR A 126 4.88 -19.21 -0.44
N ASN A 127 4.49 -18.79 -1.63
CA ASN A 127 4.17 -19.70 -2.71
C ASN A 127 5.46 -19.95 -3.48
N VAL A 128 5.91 -21.19 -3.50
CA VAL A 128 7.15 -21.60 -4.15
C VAL A 128 6.83 -22.48 -5.34
N THR A 129 7.42 -22.18 -6.48
CA THR A 129 7.32 -23.00 -7.69
C THR A 129 8.72 -23.36 -8.20
N ASN A 130 8.98 -24.65 -8.34
CA ASN A 130 10.16 -25.18 -9.01
C ASN A 130 9.88 -25.27 -10.51
N THR A 131 10.65 -24.54 -11.32
CA THR A 131 10.52 -24.52 -12.80
C THR A 131 11.39 -25.57 -13.49
N LEU A 132 12.30 -26.21 -12.73
CA LEU A 132 13.23 -27.22 -13.25
C LEU A 132 12.59 -28.62 -13.22
N ALA A 133 12.23 -29.16 -14.36
CA ALA A 133 11.57 -30.45 -14.46
C ALA A 133 12.48 -31.64 -14.08
N GLU A 134 13.78 -31.46 -14.23
CA GLU A 134 14.83 -32.45 -13.93
C GLU A 134 15.35 -32.40 -12.50
N ILE A 135 14.86 -31.49 -11.68
CA ILE A 135 15.25 -31.33 -10.27
C ILE A 135 14.03 -31.51 -9.37
N VAL A 136 14.20 -32.32 -8.32
CA VAL A 136 13.24 -32.44 -7.21
C VAL A 136 13.80 -31.68 -6.03
N LEU A 137 12.96 -30.88 -5.37
CA LEU A 137 13.29 -30.19 -4.12
C LEU A 137 12.60 -30.89 -2.97
N GLU A 138 13.36 -31.28 -1.96
CA GLU A 138 12.83 -31.85 -0.71
C GLU A 138 13.09 -30.90 0.46
N ASP A 139 12.24 -30.98 1.50
CA ASP A 139 12.35 -30.21 2.75
C ASP A 139 12.46 -28.67 2.50
N VAL A 140 11.61 -28.16 1.61
CA VAL A 140 11.64 -26.75 1.20
C VAL A 140 11.12 -25.87 2.32
N VAL A 141 11.97 -24.92 2.77
CA VAL A 141 11.66 -23.92 3.79
C VAL A 141 12.07 -22.54 3.34
N VAL A 142 11.47 -21.50 3.94
CA VAL A 142 11.97 -20.13 3.83
C VAL A 142 12.43 -19.68 5.21
N VAL A 143 13.70 -19.32 5.30
CA VAL A 143 14.31 -18.76 6.51
C VAL A 143 14.22 -17.24 6.43
N VAL A 144 13.63 -16.63 7.44
CA VAL A 144 13.37 -15.19 7.50
C VAL A 144 14.35 -14.53 8.46
N GLY A 145 15.06 -13.51 7.99
CA GLY A 145 15.94 -12.67 8.81
C GLY A 145 15.33 -11.28 9.04
N GLY A 146 15.91 -10.53 10.03
CA GLY A 146 15.42 -9.19 10.37
C GLY A 146 14.28 -9.16 11.41
N LEU A 147 13.84 -10.30 11.91
CA LEU A 147 12.70 -10.38 12.85
C LEU A 147 13.00 -9.75 14.21
N MET A 148 14.16 -10.00 14.78
CA MET A 148 14.53 -9.55 16.14
C MET A 148 14.60 -8.04 16.24
N GLU A 149 15.08 -7.36 15.21
CA GLU A 149 15.20 -5.90 15.13
C GLU A 149 13.81 -5.23 15.15
N ALA A 150 12.78 -5.94 14.66
CA ALA A 150 11.39 -5.50 14.64
C ALA A 150 10.58 -5.96 15.87
N GLY A 151 11.21 -6.61 16.86
CA GLY A 151 10.51 -7.17 18.02
C GLY A 151 9.59 -8.34 17.66
N LEU A 152 9.95 -9.08 16.62
CA LEU A 152 9.23 -10.26 16.12
C LEU A 152 9.99 -11.54 16.49
N GLU A 153 9.27 -12.62 16.78
CA GLU A 153 9.84 -13.92 17.13
C GLU A 153 9.29 -15.00 16.22
N GLU A 154 10.16 -15.70 15.48
CA GLU A 154 9.76 -16.89 14.72
C GLU A 154 9.29 -17.98 15.69
N GLU A 155 8.12 -18.53 15.44
CA GLU A 155 7.53 -19.59 16.27
C GLU A 155 7.75 -20.96 15.65
N PHE A 156 7.43 -21.10 14.37
CA PHE A 156 7.71 -22.32 13.58
C PHE A 156 7.58 -22.05 12.08
N ILE A 157 8.09 -23.00 11.29
CA ILE A 157 7.95 -23.05 9.83
C ILE A 157 7.19 -24.32 9.46
N LEU A 158 6.18 -24.19 8.57
CA LEU A 158 5.55 -25.34 7.90
C LEU A 158 6.22 -25.51 6.53
N PRO A 159 7.01 -26.56 6.31
CA PRO A 159 7.75 -26.78 5.08
C PRO A 159 6.88 -27.38 3.97
N ILE A 160 7.35 -27.29 2.73
CA ILE A 160 6.86 -28.13 1.63
C ILE A 160 7.71 -29.40 1.63
N PRO A 161 7.11 -30.58 1.79
CA PRO A 161 7.87 -31.83 1.85
C PRO A 161 8.62 -32.15 0.55
N CYS A 162 7.98 -31.87 -0.61
CA CYS A 162 8.58 -32.17 -1.91
C CYS A 162 7.93 -31.33 -3.01
N LEU A 163 8.77 -30.77 -3.91
CA LEU A 163 8.38 -30.18 -5.17
C LEU A 163 9.02 -30.97 -6.32
N SER A 164 8.21 -31.44 -7.25
CA SER A 164 8.64 -32.25 -8.38
C SER A 164 7.94 -31.78 -9.67
N SER A 165 8.29 -32.34 -10.82
CA SER A 165 7.60 -32.05 -12.07
C SER A 165 6.09 -32.36 -12.05
N ALA A 166 5.65 -33.31 -11.21
CA ALA A 166 4.24 -33.64 -11.03
C ALA A 166 3.51 -32.66 -10.08
N THR A 167 4.23 -32.10 -9.10
CA THR A 167 3.73 -31.12 -8.12
C THR A 167 4.75 -29.99 -8.01
N PRO A 168 4.82 -29.11 -9.02
CA PRO A 168 5.90 -28.12 -9.08
C PRO A 168 5.72 -26.95 -8.09
N SER A 169 4.54 -26.77 -7.53
CA SER A 169 4.24 -25.63 -6.64
C SER A 169 3.74 -26.09 -5.29
N GLY A 170 4.05 -25.32 -4.26
CA GLY A 170 3.61 -25.55 -2.89
C GLY A 170 3.66 -24.26 -2.06
N LYS A 171 3.29 -24.38 -0.78
CA LYS A 171 3.25 -23.25 0.16
C LYS A 171 4.08 -23.54 1.39
N VAL A 172 5.00 -22.63 1.71
CA VAL A 172 5.69 -22.57 3.01
C VAL A 172 4.98 -21.54 3.85
N TYR A 173 4.74 -21.85 5.12
CA TYR A 173 4.24 -20.86 6.07
C TYR A 173 5.26 -20.66 7.19
N VAL A 174 5.53 -19.38 7.49
CA VAL A 174 6.37 -18.99 8.63
C VAL A 174 5.48 -18.27 9.63
N SER A 175 5.33 -18.86 10.81
CA SER A 175 4.57 -18.26 11.90
C SER A 175 5.47 -17.40 12.76
N ILE A 176 5.04 -16.16 13.00
CA ILE A 176 5.78 -15.14 13.74
C ILE A 176 4.86 -14.62 14.84
N ARG A 177 5.36 -14.61 16.08
CA ARG A 177 4.66 -14.00 17.20
C ARG A 177 4.95 -12.51 17.29
N ARG A 178 3.91 -11.72 17.52
CA ARG A 178 3.98 -10.28 17.77
C ARG A 178 4.19 -10.03 19.27
N ASP A 179 5.04 -9.08 19.62
CA ASP A 179 5.11 -8.59 20.99
C ASP A 179 3.87 -7.72 21.28
N PRO A 180 3.06 -8.03 22.31
CA PRO A 180 1.89 -7.21 22.66
C PRO A 180 2.23 -5.77 23.02
N SER A 181 3.48 -5.49 23.43
CA SER A 181 3.96 -4.13 23.71
C SER A 181 4.36 -3.36 22.44
N LEU A 182 4.49 -4.03 21.30
CA LEU A 182 4.77 -3.46 19.98
C LEU A 182 3.70 -3.93 18.99
N PRO A 183 2.46 -3.40 19.07
CA PRO A 183 1.32 -3.93 18.35
C PRO A 183 1.41 -3.76 16.82
N PHE A 184 2.25 -2.86 16.36
CA PHE A 184 2.42 -2.53 14.94
C PHE A 184 3.89 -2.58 14.52
N PRO A 185 4.49 -3.78 14.44
CA PRO A 185 5.88 -3.91 14.02
C PRO A 185 6.05 -3.55 12.54
N LEU A 186 7.06 -2.74 12.25
CA LEU A 186 7.51 -2.45 10.89
C LEU A 186 8.85 -3.16 10.68
N ALA A 187 9.02 -3.82 9.55
CA ALA A 187 10.20 -4.61 9.26
C ALA A 187 10.52 -4.68 7.77
N THR A 188 11.81 -4.73 7.44
CA THR A 188 12.29 -5.22 6.16
C THR A 188 12.93 -6.58 6.40
N LEU A 189 12.32 -7.62 5.85
CA LEU A 189 12.67 -9.02 6.10
C LEU A 189 13.49 -9.57 4.94
N THR A 190 14.63 -10.19 5.26
CA THR A 190 15.38 -10.97 4.27
C THR A 190 14.83 -12.39 4.21
N ASN A 191 14.79 -12.98 3.01
CA ASN A 191 14.20 -14.29 2.79
C ASN A 191 15.17 -15.19 2.05
N THR A 192 15.43 -16.37 2.59
CA THR A 192 16.29 -17.38 1.99
C THR A 192 15.52 -18.69 1.84
N LEU A 193 15.28 -19.08 0.60
CA LEU A 193 14.71 -20.39 0.27
C LEU A 193 15.79 -21.45 0.47
N ARG A 194 15.52 -22.48 1.30
CA ARG A 194 16.41 -23.62 1.55
C ARG A 194 15.73 -24.92 1.24
N PHE A 195 16.47 -25.84 0.63
CA PHE A 195 15.95 -27.14 0.21
C PHE A 195 17.07 -28.14 0.02
N VAL A 196 16.69 -29.40 -0.17
CA VAL A 196 17.59 -30.45 -0.69
C VAL A 196 17.25 -30.67 -2.15
N SER A 197 18.19 -30.38 -3.06
CA SER A 197 18.05 -30.61 -4.50
C SER A 197 18.50 -32.02 -4.86
N LYS A 198 17.71 -32.71 -5.72
CA LYS A 198 18.00 -34.02 -6.27
C LYS A 198 17.78 -34.03 -7.77
N GLU A 199 18.75 -34.50 -8.52
CA GLU A 199 18.60 -34.70 -9.97
C GLU A 199 17.67 -35.90 -10.24
N VAL A 200 16.88 -35.79 -11.31
CA VAL A 200 16.03 -36.90 -11.78
C VAL A 200 16.79 -37.66 -12.85
N ASP A 201 17.02 -38.96 -12.64
CA ASP A 201 17.61 -39.82 -13.63
C ASP A 201 16.72 -39.87 -14.91
N PRO A 202 17.20 -39.41 -16.06
CA PRO A 202 16.39 -39.31 -17.28
C PRO A 202 15.98 -40.70 -17.83
N SER A 203 16.61 -41.78 -17.38
CA SER A 203 16.30 -43.14 -17.83
C SER A 203 15.23 -43.82 -16.97
N SER A 204 15.23 -43.60 -15.69
CA SER A 204 14.24 -44.18 -14.75
C SER A 204 13.10 -43.22 -14.42
N GLY A 205 13.33 -41.89 -14.49
CA GLY A 205 12.43 -40.86 -14.03
C GLY A 205 12.36 -40.75 -12.50
N GLU A 206 13.27 -41.42 -11.77
CA GLU A 206 13.34 -41.39 -10.32
C GLU A 206 14.41 -40.38 -9.84
N PRO A 207 14.19 -39.67 -8.71
CA PRO A 207 15.20 -38.80 -8.15
C PRO A 207 16.37 -39.61 -7.59
N GLU A 208 17.56 -39.05 -7.67
CA GLU A 208 18.75 -39.68 -7.08
C GLU A 208 18.58 -39.86 -5.56
N PRO A 209 19.14 -40.94 -4.96
CA PRO A 209 19.01 -41.17 -3.54
C PRO A 209 19.72 -40.15 -2.66
N GLU A 210 20.81 -39.58 -3.16
CA GLU A 210 21.58 -38.53 -2.49
C GLU A 210 21.22 -37.17 -3.07
N GLY A 211 20.96 -36.18 -2.16
CA GLY A 211 20.68 -34.81 -2.54
C GLY A 211 21.70 -33.85 -1.94
N TYR A 212 21.71 -32.65 -2.41
CA TYR A 212 22.58 -31.57 -1.95
C TYR A 212 21.75 -30.49 -1.28
N GLN A 213 22.19 -30.03 -0.09
CA GLN A 213 21.60 -28.85 0.52
C GLN A 213 21.98 -27.62 -0.29
N ASP A 214 20.99 -26.84 -0.62
CA ASP A 214 21.14 -25.64 -1.43
C ASP A 214 20.28 -24.50 -0.85
N GLU A 215 20.64 -23.26 -1.20
CA GLU A 215 19.92 -22.08 -0.77
C GLU A 215 19.84 -21.04 -1.90
N TYR A 216 18.70 -20.34 -1.95
CA TYR A 216 18.43 -19.30 -2.93
C TYR A 216 17.94 -18.06 -2.21
N GLN A 217 18.71 -16.96 -2.33
CA GLN A 217 18.34 -15.66 -1.76
C GLN A 217 17.27 -15.01 -2.64
N THR A 218 16.17 -14.60 -2.04
CA THR A 218 15.11 -13.85 -2.73
C THR A 218 15.18 -12.36 -2.38
N GLU A 219 14.33 -11.56 -3.00
CA GLU A 219 14.14 -10.15 -2.64
C GLU A 219 13.63 -10.00 -1.20
N GLU A 220 13.86 -8.82 -0.62
CA GLU A 220 13.37 -8.47 0.70
C GLU A 220 11.83 -8.33 0.70
N LEU A 221 11.23 -8.61 1.86
CA LEU A 221 9.79 -8.47 2.08
C LEU A 221 9.54 -7.44 3.18
N ASP A 222 8.94 -6.32 2.82
CA ASP A 222 8.56 -5.30 3.79
C ASP A 222 7.27 -5.65 4.51
N VAL A 223 7.24 -5.40 5.82
CA VAL A 223 6.04 -5.34 6.64
C VAL A 223 5.79 -3.88 6.97
N GLY A 224 4.82 -3.28 6.30
CA GLY A 224 4.51 -1.86 6.36
C GLY A 224 3.14 -1.55 6.96
N VAL A 225 2.79 -0.27 7.00
CA VAL A 225 1.52 0.22 7.57
C VAL A 225 0.31 -0.37 6.84
N ALA A 226 0.37 -0.45 5.50
CA ALA A 226 -0.72 -0.99 4.68
C ALA A 226 -1.06 -2.46 5.01
N ASP A 227 -0.10 -3.24 5.53
CA ASP A 227 -0.33 -4.64 5.86
C ASP A 227 -1.29 -4.84 7.04
N PHE A 228 -1.40 -3.82 7.89
CA PHE A 228 -2.28 -3.82 9.06
C PHE A 228 -3.64 -3.18 8.79
N LEU A 229 -3.91 -2.75 7.55
CA LEU A 229 -5.11 -2.01 7.20
C LEU A 229 -6.00 -2.78 6.21
N GLN A 230 -7.30 -2.75 6.45
CA GLN A 230 -8.31 -3.12 5.47
C GLN A 230 -9.03 -1.86 4.99
N PRO A 231 -9.18 -1.65 3.68
CA PRO A 231 -10.02 -0.58 3.16
C PRO A 231 -11.48 -0.79 3.58
N VAL A 232 -12.17 0.29 3.95
CA VAL A 232 -13.57 0.24 4.35
C VAL A 232 -14.33 1.47 3.87
N GLU A 233 -15.55 1.25 3.35
CA GLU A 233 -16.48 2.33 3.02
C GLU A 233 -17.34 2.68 4.22
N LEU A 234 -17.38 3.98 4.60
CA LEU A 234 -18.18 4.48 5.72
C LEU A 234 -18.49 5.97 5.58
N ASP A 235 -19.37 6.49 6.43
CA ASP A 235 -19.64 7.92 6.52
C ASP A 235 -18.54 8.64 7.31
N PHE A 236 -17.68 9.35 6.58
CA PHE A 236 -16.56 10.07 7.16
C PHE A 236 -17.01 11.14 8.19
N ALA A 237 -18.00 11.94 7.84
CA ALA A 237 -18.44 13.05 8.69
C ALA A 237 -19.07 12.57 10.00
N MET A 238 -19.85 11.50 9.94
CA MET A 238 -20.47 10.90 11.12
C MET A 238 -19.45 10.23 12.04
N THR A 239 -18.36 9.68 11.47
CA THR A 239 -17.40 8.88 12.24
C THR A 239 -16.22 9.71 12.75
N TRP A 240 -15.82 10.76 12.05
CA TRP A 240 -14.62 11.56 12.34
C TRP A 240 -14.54 12.03 13.80
N ASP A 241 -15.62 12.61 14.33
CA ASP A 241 -15.63 13.17 15.68
C ASP A 241 -15.92 12.13 16.78
N THR A 242 -16.21 10.88 16.41
CA THR A 242 -16.41 9.78 17.38
C THR A 242 -15.08 9.14 17.82
N LEU A 243 -14.03 9.30 17.05
CA LEU A 243 -12.72 8.72 17.34
C LEU A 243 -11.96 9.61 18.35
N PRO A 244 -11.48 9.03 19.47
CA PRO A 244 -10.98 9.79 20.60
C PRO A 244 -9.59 10.41 20.38
N ALA A 245 -8.69 9.70 19.68
CA ALA A 245 -7.34 10.17 19.44
C ALA A 245 -7.21 10.91 18.12
N SER A 246 -6.26 11.85 18.05
CA SER A 246 -5.96 12.56 16.81
C SER A 246 -4.50 13.00 16.76
N ALA A 247 -3.88 12.87 15.61
CA ALA A 247 -2.56 13.41 15.31
C ALA A 247 -2.56 14.05 13.92
N SER A 248 -1.66 14.99 13.69
CA SER A 248 -1.52 15.66 12.39
C SER A 248 -0.06 16.02 12.17
N GLU A 249 0.41 15.81 10.95
CA GLU A 249 1.78 16.15 10.53
C GLU A 249 1.78 16.71 9.12
N THR A 250 2.79 17.55 8.82
CA THR A 250 2.95 18.15 7.50
C THR A 250 4.20 17.60 6.83
N PHE A 251 4.03 17.14 5.58
CA PHE A 251 5.08 16.52 4.79
C PHE A 251 5.31 17.30 3.49
N ALA A 252 6.55 17.33 3.03
CA ALA A 252 6.93 17.86 1.73
C ALA A 252 7.28 16.68 0.80
N LEU A 253 6.41 16.41 -0.15
CA LEU A 253 6.55 15.32 -1.12
C LEU A 253 7.17 15.85 -2.41
N THR A 254 8.45 16.20 -2.36
CA THR A 254 9.16 16.88 -3.47
C THR A 254 9.34 15.99 -4.70
N ALA A 255 9.25 14.67 -4.55
CA ALA A 255 9.34 13.70 -5.65
C ALA A 255 8.03 13.54 -6.43
N LEU A 256 6.89 14.05 -5.92
CA LEU A 256 5.60 13.94 -6.57
C LEU A 256 5.27 15.20 -7.36
N GLU A 257 5.02 15.01 -8.66
CA GLU A 257 4.86 16.08 -9.63
C GLU A 257 3.40 16.56 -9.79
N SER A 258 2.45 15.86 -9.20
CA SER A 258 1.02 16.18 -9.32
C SER A 258 0.21 15.69 -8.13
N LEU A 259 -0.97 16.29 -7.90
CA LEU A 259 -1.91 15.83 -6.88
C LEU A 259 -2.53 14.47 -7.22
N ASP A 260 -2.70 14.16 -8.50
CA ASP A 260 -3.23 12.89 -8.96
C ASP A 260 -2.29 11.72 -8.60
N ALA A 261 -0.99 11.86 -8.94
CA ALA A 261 0.03 10.91 -8.53
C ALA A 261 0.12 10.78 -7.00
N SER A 262 0.00 11.91 -6.28
CA SER A 262 0.02 11.90 -4.81
C SER A 262 -1.17 11.15 -4.22
N CYS A 263 -2.38 11.32 -4.75
CA CYS A 263 -3.56 10.59 -4.28
C CYS A 263 -3.38 9.08 -4.47
N SER A 264 -2.97 8.65 -5.66
CA SER A 264 -2.75 7.23 -5.98
C SER A 264 -1.69 6.61 -5.07
N THR A 265 -0.54 7.28 -4.92
CA THR A 265 0.55 6.81 -4.04
C THR A 265 0.11 6.71 -2.58
N LEU A 266 -0.65 7.69 -2.07
CA LEU A 266 -1.11 7.69 -0.68
C LEU A 266 -2.15 6.62 -0.39
N VAL A 267 -3.06 6.35 -1.32
CA VAL A 267 -4.04 5.26 -1.19
C VAL A 267 -3.31 3.91 -1.11
N GLU A 268 -2.31 3.69 -1.95
CA GLU A 268 -1.51 2.47 -1.96
C GLU A 268 -0.66 2.35 -0.70
N LEU A 269 0.07 3.40 -0.33
CA LEU A 269 0.98 3.42 0.82
C LEU A 269 0.26 3.24 2.16
N LEU A 270 -0.94 3.81 2.30
CA LEU A 270 -1.74 3.69 3.51
C LEU A 270 -2.66 2.47 3.50
N GLY A 271 -2.93 1.85 2.35
CA GLY A 271 -3.85 0.71 2.26
C GLY A 271 -5.29 1.03 2.69
N MET A 272 -5.71 2.29 2.59
CA MET A 272 -7.02 2.77 3.03
C MET A 272 -7.93 3.06 1.85
N GLN A 273 -9.25 3.02 2.06
CA GLN A 273 -10.26 3.37 1.08
C GLN A 273 -10.41 4.88 0.96
N ALA A 274 -10.31 5.40 -0.27
CA ALA A 274 -10.68 6.77 -0.55
C ALA A 274 -12.20 6.92 -0.63
N LEU A 275 -12.76 7.83 0.16
CA LEU A 275 -14.20 7.99 0.33
C LEU A 275 -14.77 9.04 -0.62
N GLY A 276 -15.95 8.76 -1.16
CA GLY A 276 -16.72 9.72 -1.96
C GLY A 276 -16.00 10.19 -3.23
N GLY A 277 -15.10 9.39 -3.81
CA GLY A 277 -14.36 9.74 -5.01
C GLY A 277 -13.30 10.83 -4.79
N THR A 278 -12.82 11.00 -3.55
CA THR A 278 -11.81 12.01 -3.22
C THR A 278 -10.37 11.57 -3.58
N ASP A 279 -10.19 10.43 -4.20
CA ASP A 279 -8.95 10.00 -4.84
C ASP A 279 -8.65 10.74 -6.15
N VAL A 280 -9.66 11.40 -6.73
CA VAL A 280 -9.52 12.17 -7.98
C VAL A 280 -9.56 13.67 -7.70
N PRO A 281 -8.44 14.39 -7.85
CA PRO A 281 -8.38 15.82 -7.62
C PRO A 281 -9.19 16.63 -8.65
N ALA A 282 -10.17 17.39 -8.19
CA ALA A 282 -10.93 18.30 -9.03
C ALA A 282 -10.15 19.59 -9.38
N ASN A 283 -9.10 19.93 -8.62
CA ASN A 283 -8.26 21.10 -8.81
C ASN A 283 -6.79 20.69 -8.80
N PRO A 284 -5.98 21.09 -9.81
CA PRO A 284 -4.58 20.69 -9.89
C PRO A 284 -3.65 21.33 -8.84
N SER A 285 -4.11 22.36 -8.13
CA SER A 285 -3.26 23.12 -7.17
C SER A 285 -3.58 22.82 -5.71
N VAL A 286 -4.82 22.47 -5.39
CA VAL A 286 -5.26 22.16 -4.00
C VAL A 286 -6.28 21.05 -4.01
N HIS A 287 -6.15 20.12 -3.05
CA HIS A 287 -7.06 19.02 -2.91
C HIS A 287 -7.21 18.56 -1.45
N THR A 288 -8.33 17.94 -1.14
CA THR A 288 -8.55 17.28 0.15
C THR A 288 -9.07 15.88 -0.11
N MET A 289 -8.34 14.87 0.32
CA MET A 289 -8.71 13.46 0.24
C MET A 289 -9.14 12.96 1.62
N MET A 290 -10.16 12.13 1.65
CA MET A 290 -10.69 11.46 2.85
C MET A 290 -10.51 9.97 2.71
N LEU A 291 -9.87 9.35 3.70
CA LEU A 291 -9.54 7.93 3.71
C LEU A 291 -10.13 7.25 4.93
N ALA A 292 -10.53 6.00 4.78
CA ALA A 292 -11.00 5.15 5.85
C ALA A 292 -10.40 3.75 5.77
N GLY A 293 -10.12 3.17 6.95
CA GLY A 293 -9.61 1.81 7.06
C GLY A 293 -9.99 1.17 8.40
N LEU A 294 -9.85 -0.15 8.43
CA LEU A 294 -9.91 -0.94 9.65
C LEU A 294 -8.49 -1.40 10.00
N LEU A 295 -7.98 -0.95 11.13
CA LEU A 295 -6.65 -1.27 11.62
C LEU A 295 -6.66 -2.57 12.42
N ALA A 296 -5.74 -3.49 12.12
CA ALA A 296 -5.56 -4.77 12.80
C ALA A 296 -4.85 -4.59 14.15
N CYS A 297 -5.60 -4.24 15.17
CA CYS A 297 -5.16 -4.13 16.55
C CYS A 297 -5.15 -5.51 17.26
N PRO A 298 -4.43 -5.68 18.39
CA PRO A 298 -4.50 -6.90 19.19
C PRO A 298 -5.92 -7.26 19.67
N GLY A 299 -6.78 -6.26 19.86
CA GLY A 299 -8.19 -6.45 20.22
C GLY A 299 -9.14 -6.78 19.06
N GLY A 300 -8.65 -6.75 17.82
CA GLY A 300 -9.44 -6.93 16.60
C GLY A 300 -9.32 -5.76 15.65
N LEU A 301 -10.27 -5.65 14.71
CA LEU A 301 -10.29 -4.55 13.74
C LEU A 301 -10.92 -3.30 14.35
N GLU A 302 -10.22 -2.19 14.25
CA GLU A 302 -10.66 -0.89 14.76
C GLU A 302 -10.66 0.18 13.65
N THR A 303 -11.67 1.06 13.67
CA THR A 303 -11.81 2.10 12.64
C THR A 303 -10.74 3.17 12.77
N VAL A 304 -10.11 3.52 11.65
CA VAL A 304 -9.21 4.66 11.52
C VAL A 304 -9.60 5.52 10.33
N LEU A 305 -9.45 6.83 10.47
CA LEU A 305 -9.75 7.82 9.45
C LEU A 305 -8.55 8.72 9.20
N ALA A 306 -8.31 9.05 7.95
CA ALA A 306 -7.31 10.02 7.58
C ALA A 306 -7.89 11.10 6.66
N ARG A 307 -7.47 12.34 6.87
CA ARG A 307 -7.78 13.47 6.01
C ARG A 307 -6.48 14.07 5.52
N VAL A 308 -6.29 14.07 4.23
CA VAL A 308 -5.10 14.59 3.56
C VAL A 308 -5.45 15.88 2.86
N ARG A 309 -4.85 16.98 3.27
CA ARG A 309 -4.94 18.27 2.58
C ARG A 309 -3.66 18.51 1.82
N MET A 310 -3.76 18.67 0.53
CA MET A 310 -2.61 18.78 -0.37
C MET A 310 -2.62 20.10 -1.11
N MET A 311 -1.42 20.62 -1.34
CA MET A 311 -1.16 21.78 -2.19
C MET A 311 0.03 21.49 -3.09
N HIS A 312 -0.15 21.66 -4.39
CA HIS A 312 0.90 21.51 -5.38
C HIS A 312 1.41 22.87 -5.85
N GLN A 313 2.72 23.04 -5.81
CA GLN A 313 3.43 24.21 -6.37
C GLN A 313 4.47 23.70 -7.37
N PRO A 314 4.49 24.22 -8.63
CA PRO A 314 5.37 23.70 -9.68
C PRO A 314 6.87 23.73 -9.36
N SER A 315 7.30 24.61 -8.45
CA SER A 315 8.71 24.75 -8.03
C SER A 315 9.09 23.94 -6.79
N GLU A 316 8.11 23.48 -6.01
CA GLU A 316 8.34 22.90 -4.69
C GLU A 316 7.76 21.49 -4.55
N GLY A 317 7.00 21.03 -5.57
CA GLY A 317 6.30 19.75 -5.52
C GLY A 317 5.01 19.82 -4.71
N VAL A 318 4.66 18.73 -4.04
CA VAL A 318 3.44 18.62 -3.24
C VAL A 318 3.76 18.80 -1.76
N THR A 319 3.06 19.71 -1.10
CA THR A 319 3.01 19.79 0.37
C THR A 319 1.69 19.26 0.85
N MET A 320 1.70 18.43 1.87
CA MET A 320 0.48 17.86 2.43
C MET A 320 0.44 17.94 3.95
N GLU A 321 -0.75 18.14 4.50
CA GLU A 321 -1.10 17.92 5.90
C GLU A 321 -1.89 16.62 6.01
N LEU A 322 -1.35 15.63 6.70
CA LEU A 322 -2.03 14.38 7.02
C LEU A 322 -2.56 14.45 8.45
N SER A 323 -3.88 14.46 8.60
CA SER A 323 -4.56 14.42 9.90
C SER A 323 -5.22 13.04 10.07
N VAL A 324 -4.90 12.35 11.15
CA VAL A 324 -5.39 11.01 11.46
C VAL A 324 -6.28 11.04 12.70
N ARG A 325 -7.36 10.28 12.68
CA ARG A 325 -8.19 9.95 13.83
C ARG A 325 -8.23 8.44 14.02
N ALA A 326 -8.05 7.98 15.26
CA ALA A 326 -7.95 6.57 15.60
C ALA A 326 -8.44 6.29 17.03
N PRO A 327 -8.54 5.01 17.45
CA PRO A 327 -8.88 4.65 18.82
C PRO A 327 -7.83 5.04 19.86
N SER A 328 -6.55 5.14 19.47
CA SER A 328 -5.43 5.48 20.35
C SER A 328 -4.41 6.40 19.65
N ASP A 329 -3.63 7.11 20.46
CA ASP A 329 -2.54 7.97 19.96
C ASP A 329 -1.47 7.12 19.24
N GLU A 330 -1.20 5.91 19.73
CA GLU A 330 -0.27 4.97 19.11
C GLU A 330 -0.71 4.59 17.68
N ALA A 331 -2.00 4.31 17.49
CA ALA A 331 -2.56 4.03 16.17
C ALA A 331 -2.45 5.25 15.23
N CYS A 332 -2.65 6.47 15.74
CA CYS A 332 -2.45 7.69 14.95
C CYS A 332 -0.99 7.83 14.50
N LEU A 333 -0.03 7.65 15.40
CA LEU A 333 1.40 7.75 15.11
C LEU A 333 1.85 6.66 14.14
N PHE A 334 1.31 5.45 14.28
CA PHE A 334 1.58 4.36 13.35
C PHE A 334 1.17 4.70 11.91
N ILE A 335 -0.03 5.26 11.70
CA ILE A 335 -0.47 5.69 10.37
C ILE A 335 0.42 6.81 9.81
N LEU A 336 0.82 7.78 10.65
CA LEU A 336 1.70 8.87 10.22
C LEU A 336 3.08 8.36 9.82
N SER A 337 3.58 7.29 10.45
CA SER A 337 4.89 6.70 10.15
C SER A 337 5.01 6.10 8.76
N ALA A 338 3.90 5.89 8.04
CA ALA A 338 3.93 5.45 6.64
C ALA A 338 4.60 6.44 5.69
N ILE A 339 4.66 7.73 6.09
CA ILE A 339 5.14 8.84 5.24
C ILE A 339 6.51 9.37 5.73
N ALA A 340 6.89 9.03 6.96
CA ALA A 340 8.06 9.60 7.66
C ALA A 340 9.41 9.14 7.10
#